data_d6bcb9b69790b587b20d09e9cee8a698
#
_entry.id   d6bcb9b69790b587b20d09e9cee8a698
#
_cell.length_a   1.000
_cell.length_b   1.000
_cell.length_c   1.000
_cell.angle_alpha   90.00
_cell.angle_beta   90.00
_cell.angle_gamma   90.00
#
_symmetry.space_group_name_H-M   'P 1'
#
loop_
_entity.id
_entity.type
_entity.pdbx_description
1 polymer ?
#
loop_
_entity_poly.entity_id
_entity_poly.type
_entity_poly.pdbx_seq_one_letter_code
_entity_poly.pdbx_strand_id
1 'polypeptide(L)'
;MALPKLNAVPKYDIVVPSTQQAVRFRPYLVKEEKVLMLAMESQDQKQSLNAIVDTIVACVSEDIERNKLTTFDVEYMFTQIRSKSVGETSKVSIKCKECDHSNEVVIPLESIKINMPDNIVTLIELTPEISVQLKWPTYSDLGNLDMSEGASQVKQTFEMISKCIDSVLTGDERISMKDEPKEEVMDFIESLTSEQFDKIREFVEQMP
;
A
#
# COMPACT_ATOMS: atom_id res chain seq x y z
N MET A 1 -14.39 -23.68 -35.98
CA MET A 1 -13.13 -24.04 -35.30
C MET A 1 -12.84 -23.00 -34.26
N ALA A 2 -12.59 -23.40 -33.00
CA ALA A 2 -12.18 -22.44 -31.93
C ALA A 2 -10.67 -22.20 -32.05
N LEU A 3 -10.24 -20.95 -31.83
CA LEU A 3 -8.83 -20.61 -31.81
C LEU A 3 -8.14 -21.31 -30.62
N PRO A 4 -6.88 -21.73 -30.77
CA PRO A 4 -6.12 -22.34 -29.68
C PRO A 4 -5.90 -21.32 -28.54
N LYS A 5 -5.99 -21.77 -27.29
CA LYS A 5 -5.66 -20.96 -26.11
C LYS A 5 -4.18 -21.14 -25.78
N LEU A 6 -3.46 -20.02 -25.63
CA LEU A 6 -2.07 -20.00 -25.19
C LEU A 6 -2.02 -20.09 -23.65
N ASN A 7 -1.86 -21.29 -23.10
CA ASN A 7 -1.97 -21.52 -21.66
C ASN A 7 -0.61 -21.64 -20.94
N ALA A 8 0.50 -21.71 -21.68
CA ALA A 8 1.83 -21.85 -21.10
C ALA A 8 2.43 -20.47 -20.77
N VAL A 9 2.17 -19.99 -19.58
CA VAL A 9 2.78 -18.75 -19.06
C VAL A 9 3.73 -19.11 -17.93
N PRO A 10 4.96 -18.58 -17.93
CA PRO A 10 5.92 -18.82 -16.84
C PRO A 10 5.37 -18.30 -15.51
N LYS A 11 5.76 -18.92 -14.41
CA LYS A 11 5.44 -18.47 -13.04
C LYS A 11 6.71 -18.11 -12.29
N TYR A 12 6.61 -17.11 -11.46
CA TYR A 12 7.70 -16.56 -10.66
C TYR A 12 7.28 -16.50 -9.20
N ASP A 13 8.23 -16.69 -8.30
CA ASP A 13 7.99 -16.59 -6.86
C ASP A 13 8.16 -15.15 -6.38
N ILE A 14 7.33 -14.72 -5.44
CA ILE A 14 7.40 -13.43 -4.77
C ILE A 14 6.92 -13.59 -3.33
N VAL A 15 7.40 -12.73 -2.44
CA VAL A 15 6.93 -12.65 -1.05
C VAL A 15 6.15 -11.36 -0.89
N VAL A 16 4.94 -11.44 -0.35
CA VAL A 16 4.13 -10.27 0.02
C VAL A 16 4.80 -9.58 1.21
N PRO A 17 5.25 -8.32 1.08
CA PRO A 17 6.08 -7.69 2.11
C PRO A 17 5.43 -7.61 3.49
N SER A 18 4.15 -7.22 3.58
CA SER A 18 3.45 -7.03 4.85
C SER A 18 3.17 -8.33 5.62
N THR A 19 2.85 -9.40 4.89
CA THR A 19 2.43 -10.69 5.49
C THR A 19 3.52 -11.75 5.48
N GLN A 20 4.62 -11.52 4.75
CA GLN A 20 5.68 -12.49 4.49
C GLN A 20 5.18 -13.79 3.84
N GLN A 21 4.00 -13.75 3.21
CA GLN A 21 3.43 -14.88 2.49
C GLN A 21 4.16 -15.06 1.16
N ALA A 22 4.70 -16.26 0.93
CA ALA A 22 5.25 -16.62 -0.37
C ALA A 22 4.11 -16.97 -1.34
N VAL A 23 4.08 -16.33 -2.50
CA VAL A 23 3.07 -16.53 -3.54
C VAL A 23 3.75 -16.63 -4.91
N ARG A 24 3.05 -17.23 -5.89
CA ARG A 24 3.53 -17.32 -7.27
C ARG A 24 2.67 -16.45 -8.17
N PHE A 25 3.32 -15.73 -9.05
CA PHE A 25 2.64 -14.91 -10.04
C PHE A 25 3.04 -15.28 -11.48
N ARG A 26 2.18 -14.92 -12.42
CA ARG A 26 2.45 -14.90 -13.84
C ARG A 26 2.53 -13.47 -14.37
N PRO A 27 3.23 -13.23 -15.46
CA PRO A 27 3.09 -11.96 -16.18
C PRO A 27 1.63 -11.69 -16.54
N TYR A 28 1.24 -10.42 -16.58
CA TYR A 28 -0.08 -10.08 -17.06
C TYR A 28 -0.18 -10.26 -18.59
N LEU A 29 -1.36 -10.54 -19.06
CA LEU A 29 -1.67 -10.74 -20.47
C LEU A 29 -2.27 -9.44 -21.05
N VAL A 30 -2.46 -9.40 -22.37
CA VAL A 30 -3.08 -8.26 -23.07
C VAL A 30 -4.45 -7.87 -22.49
N LYS A 31 -5.20 -8.80 -21.94
CA LYS A 31 -6.49 -8.52 -21.31
C LYS A 31 -6.36 -7.67 -20.04
N GLU A 32 -5.36 -7.93 -19.19
CA GLU A 32 -5.08 -7.13 -18.00
C GLU A 32 -4.43 -5.78 -18.42
N GLU A 33 -3.52 -5.79 -19.38
CA GLU A 33 -2.92 -4.58 -19.93
C GLU A 33 -3.98 -3.60 -20.46
N LYS A 34 -4.97 -4.09 -21.20
CA LYS A 34 -6.10 -3.29 -21.67
C LYS A 34 -6.86 -2.62 -20.51
N VAL A 35 -7.10 -3.34 -19.41
CA VAL A 35 -7.79 -2.79 -18.23
C VAL A 35 -6.96 -1.67 -17.61
N LEU A 36 -5.64 -1.86 -17.47
CA LEU A 36 -4.73 -0.86 -16.96
C LEU A 36 -4.70 0.40 -17.84
N MET A 37 -4.62 0.24 -19.16
CA MET A 37 -4.64 1.36 -20.11
C MET A 37 -5.94 2.17 -20.02
N LEU A 38 -7.09 1.50 -20.00
CA LEU A 38 -8.39 2.16 -19.87
C LEU A 38 -8.54 2.92 -18.54
N ALA A 39 -8.03 2.35 -17.45
CA ALA A 39 -8.03 3.00 -16.16
C ALA A 39 -7.13 4.24 -16.13
N MET A 40 -5.97 4.19 -16.78
CA MET A 40 -5.08 5.36 -16.93
C MET A 40 -5.71 6.47 -17.79
N GLU A 41 -6.42 6.12 -18.85
CA GLU A 41 -7.12 7.09 -19.70
C GLU A 41 -8.25 7.83 -18.96
N SER A 42 -8.86 7.21 -17.96
CA SER A 42 -9.94 7.82 -17.17
C SER A 42 -9.47 8.99 -16.30
N GLN A 43 -8.16 9.11 -16.03
CA GLN A 43 -7.55 10.08 -15.09
C GLN A 43 -8.14 10.00 -13.66
N ASP A 44 -8.86 8.94 -13.35
CA ASP A 44 -9.40 8.65 -12.02
C ASP A 44 -8.38 7.80 -11.24
N GLN A 45 -7.76 8.41 -10.24
CA GLN A 45 -6.74 7.74 -9.39
C GLN A 45 -7.30 6.49 -8.71
N LYS A 46 -8.55 6.53 -8.25
CA LYS A 46 -9.19 5.39 -7.60
C LYS A 46 -9.44 4.24 -8.57
N GLN A 47 -9.87 4.53 -9.80
CA GLN A 47 -10.02 3.52 -10.85
C GLN A 47 -8.67 2.93 -11.24
N SER A 48 -7.64 3.77 -11.38
CA SER A 48 -6.28 3.31 -11.71
C SER A 48 -5.72 2.38 -10.62
N LEU A 49 -5.87 2.75 -9.35
CA LEU A 49 -5.43 1.93 -8.23
C LEU A 49 -6.18 0.60 -8.17
N ASN A 50 -7.50 0.61 -8.34
CA ASN A 50 -8.30 -0.61 -8.37
C ASN A 50 -7.90 -1.53 -9.53
N ALA A 51 -7.62 -0.99 -10.71
CA ALA A 51 -7.17 -1.76 -11.87
C ALA A 51 -5.80 -2.43 -11.62
N ILE A 52 -4.89 -1.75 -10.92
CA ILE A 52 -3.61 -2.31 -10.50
C ILE A 52 -3.82 -3.48 -9.55
N VAL A 53 -4.63 -3.31 -8.51
CA VAL A 53 -4.92 -4.37 -7.53
C VAL A 53 -5.63 -5.56 -8.18
N ASP A 54 -6.60 -5.32 -9.06
CA ASP A 54 -7.30 -6.37 -9.81
C ASP A 54 -6.32 -7.15 -10.71
N THR A 55 -5.35 -6.46 -11.30
CA THR A 55 -4.30 -7.10 -12.09
C THR A 55 -3.39 -7.97 -11.22
N ILE A 56 -3.00 -7.51 -10.03
CA ILE A 56 -2.21 -8.31 -9.08
C ILE A 56 -2.96 -9.58 -8.71
N VAL A 57 -4.22 -9.46 -8.26
CA VAL A 57 -5.06 -10.61 -7.87
C VAL A 57 -5.26 -11.58 -9.04
N ALA A 58 -5.45 -11.09 -10.25
CA ALA A 58 -5.60 -11.94 -11.44
C ALA A 58 -4.30 -12.66 -11.85
N CYS A 59 -3.13 -12.12 -11.50
CA CYS A 59 -1.83 -12.67 -11.85
C CYS A 59 -1.29 -13.63 -10.80
N VAL A 60 -1.65 -13.48 -9.53
CA VAL A 60 -1.21 -14.34 -8.43
C VAL A 60 -1.99 -15.64 -8.44
N SER A 61 -1.32 -16.76 -8.12
CA SER A 61 -1.89 -18.11 -8.16
C SER A 61 -2.55 -18.51 -6.85
N GLU A 62 -2.04 -18.04 -5.75
CA GLU A 62 -2.51 -18.26 -4.39
C GLU A 62 -3.64 -17.28 -4.06
N ASP A 63 -4.47 -17.63 -3.10
CA ASP A 63 -5.52 -16.73 -2.62
C ASP A 63 -4.89 -15.63 -1.74
N ILE A 64 -5.05 -14.39 -2.16
CA ILE A 64 -4.60 -13.21 -1.42
C ILE A 64 -5.80 -12.33 -1.09
N GLU A 65 -5.87 -11.92 0.18
CA GLU A 65 -6.94 -11.05 0.64
C GLU A 65 -6.74 -9.62 0.12
N ARG A 66 -7.40 -9.31 -1.01
CA ARG A 66 -7.34 -7.99 -1.67
C ARG A 66 -7.40 -6.82 -0.69
N ASN A 67 -8.34 -6.86 0.24
CA ASN A 67 -8.62 -5.75 1.17
C ASN A 67 -7.58 -5.61 2.29
N LYS A 68 -6.64 -6.55 2.41
CA LYS A 68 -5.55 -6.50 3.40
C LYS A 68 -4.23 -6.04 2.80
N LEU A 69 -4.12 -5.94 1.48
CA LEU A 69 -2.91 -5.43 0.85
C LEU A 69 -2.65 -3.99 1.26
N THR A 70 -1.43 -3.73 1.70
CA THR A 70 -0.94 -2.38 1.98
C THR A 70 -0.54 -1.69 0.68
N THR A 71 -0.27 -0.39 0.72
CA THR A 71 0.21 0.35 -0.47
C THR A 71 1.53 -0.19 -0.96
N PHE A 72 2.48 -0.43 -0.06
CA PHE A 72 3.78 -0.97 -0.44
C PHE A 72 3.72 -2.42 -0.94
N ASP A 73 2.75 -3.24 -0.49
CA ASP A 73 2.49 -4.54 -1.11
C ASP A 73 2.06 -4.37 -2.58
N VAL A 74 1.09 -3.48 -2.81
CA VAL A 74 0.57 -3.21 -4.16
C VAL A 74 1.67 -2.69 -5.07
N GLU A 75 2.45 -1.71 -4.62
CA GLU A 75 3.55 -1.13 -5.40
C GLU A 75 4.62 -2.15 -5.73
N TYR A 76 5.05 -2.94 -4.75
CA TYR A 76 6.09 -3.95 -4.94
C TYR A 76 5.62 -5.07 -5.85
N MET A 77 4.47 -5.68 -5.54
CA MET A 77 3.93 -6.81 -6.32
C MET A 77 3.66 -6.39 -7.76
N PHE A 78 3.06 -5.22 -7.98
CA PHE A 78 2.82 -4.72 -9.32
C PHE A 78 4.11 -4.46 -10.08
N THR A 79 5.12 -3.89 -9.44
CA THR A 79 6.44 -3.65 -10.03
C THR A 79 7.09 -4.96 -10.48
N GLN A 80 7.05 -6.01 -9.65
CA GLN A 80 7.60 -7.32 -9.99
C GLN A 80 6.81 -7.99 -11.13
N ILE A 81 5.48 -7.94 -11.11
CA ILE A 81 4.63 -8.47 -12.19
C ILE A 81 4.91 -7.70 -13.50
N ARG A 82 5.00 -6.36 -13.43
CA ARG A 82 5.29 -5.52 -14.59
C ARG A 82 6.66 -5.82 -15.18
N SER A 83 7.68 -6.05 -14.35
CA SER A 83 9.04 -6.36 -14.80
C SER A 83 9.07 -7.61 -15.69
N LYS A 84 8.27 -8.61 -15.36
CA LYS A 84 8.16 -9.86 -16.14
C LYS A 84 7.16 -9.78 -17.31
N SER A 85 6.35 -8.72 -17.38
CA SER A 85 5.32 -8.57 -18.42
C SER A 85 5.80 -7.70 -19.58
N VAL A 86 6.42 -6.56 -19.29
CA VAL A 86 6.78 -5.54 -20.29
C VAL A 86 8.28 -5.36 -20.45
N GLY A 87 9.05 -5.64 -19.37
CA GLY A 87 10.50 -5.52 -19.38
C GLY A 87 11.07 -5.22 -18.01
N GLU A 88 12.29 -5.69 -17.81
CA GLU A 88 12.99 -5.68 -16.51
C GLU A 88 13.58 -4.31 -16.13
N THR A 89 13.48 -3.32 -17.03
CA THR A 89 14.01 -1.97 -16.79
C THR A 89 12.98 -0.90 -17.06
N SER A 90 13.06 0.20 -16.31
CA SER A 90 12.30 1.42 -16.55
C SER A 90 13.26 2.58 -16.81
N LYS A 91 12.97 3.38 -17.86
CA LYS A 91 13.70 4.60 -18.16
C LYS A 91 12.94 5.78 -17.59
N VAL A 92 13.58 6.53 -16.71
CA VAL A 92 13.02 7.74 -16.12
C VAL A 92 13.91 8.93 -16.41
N SER A 93 13.31 10.08 -16.64
CA SER A 93 14.03 11.33 -16.83
C SER A 93 13.98 12.15 -15.55
N ILE A 94 15.15 12.37 -14.94
CA ILE A 94 15.28 13.10 -13.68
C ILE A 94 15.92 14.47 -13.99
N LYS A 95 15.24 15.54 -13.60
CA LYS A 95 15.80 16.91 -13.71
C LYS A 95 16.78 17.19 -12.58
N CYS A 96 17.92 17.76 -12.93
CA CYS A 96 18.87 18.27 -11.96
C CYS A 96 18.27 19.48 -11.22
N LYS A 97 18.38 19.52 -9.89
CA LYS A 97 17.83 20.62 -9.09
C LYS A 97 18.61 21.95 -9.25
N GLU A 98 19.86 21.89 -9.76
CA GLU A 98 20.70 23.07 -9.90
C GLU A 98 20.68 23.69 -11.30
N CYS A 99 20.55 22.87 -12.36
CA CYS A 99 20.66 23.34 -13.73
C CYS A 99 19.51 22.92 -14.64
N ASP A 100 18.45 22.31 -14.09
CA ASP A 100 17.28 21.79 -14.84
C ASP A 100 17.60 20.81 -15.98
N HIS A 101 18.88 20.38 -16.10
CA HIS A 101 19.26 19.39 -17.10
C HIS A 101 18.56 18.05 -16.85
N SER A 102 18.00 17.49 -17.91
CA SER A 102 17.29 16.22 -17.87
C SER A 102 18.25 15.05 -18.05
N ASN A 103 18.36 14.18 -17.06
CA ASN A 103 19.21 12.99 -17.07
C ASN A 103 18.34 11.76 -17.26
N GLU A 104 18.63 10.94 -18.26
CA GLU A 104 17.98 9.65 -18.43
C GLU A 104 18.64 8.63 -17.49
N VAL A 105 17.84 8.03 -16.60
CA VAL A 105 18.27 6.99 -15.67
C VAL A 105 17.52 5.71 -15.98
N VAL A 106 18.24 4.61 -16.08
CA VAL A 106 17.67 3.27 -16.28
C VAL A 106 17.62 2.56 -14.93
N ILE A 107 16.43 2.23 -14.47
CA ILE A 107 16.20 1.55 -13.20
C ILE A 107 15.88 0.09 -13.48
N PRO A 108 16.69 -0.87 -12.99
CA PRO A 108 16.36 -2.29 -13.05
C PRO A 108 15.27 -2.60 -12.04
N LEU A 109 14.06 -2.94 -12.51
CA LEU A 109 12.89 -3.16 -11.66
C LEU A 109 13.05 -4.36 -10.72
N GLU A 110 13.79 -5.37 -11.12
CA GLU A 110 14.09 -6.54 -10.26
C GLU A 110 14.95 -6.20 -9.04
N SER A 111 15.72 -5.11 -9.11
CA SER A 111 16.55 -4.68 -7.97
C SER A 111 15.76 -3.92 -6.90
N ILE A 112 14.51 -3.56 -7.19
CA ILE A 112 13.64 -2.88 -6.24
C ILE A 112 13.24 -3.86 -5.14
N LYS A 113 13.59 -3.51 -3.91
CA LYS A 113 13.26 -4.27 -2.70
C LYS A 113 12.59 -3.35 -1.70
N ILE A 114 11.71 -3.91 -0.92
CA ILE A 114 11.13 -3.21 0.23
C ILE A 114 11.98 -3.52 1.46
N ASN A 115 12.46 -2.49 2.11
CA ASN A 115 13.19 -2.62 3.37
C ASN A 115 12.18 -2.54 4.51
N MET A 116 11.70 -3.70 4.94
CA MET A 116 10.86 -3.76 6.15
C MET A 116 11.72 -3.45 7.38
N PRO A 117 11.23 -2.62 8.31
CA PRO A 117 11.92 -2.39 9.58
C PRO A 117 12.06 -3.69 10.39
N ASP A 118 13.22 -3.90 11.02
CA ASP A 118 13.52 -5.15 11.73
C ASP A 118 12.72 -5.34 13.03
N ASN A 119 12.31 -4.27 13.70
CA ASN A 119 11.64 -4.31 15.00
C ASN A 119 10.43 -3.38 15.03
N ILE A 120 9.36 -3.79 14.36
CA ILE A 120 8.12 -3.01 14.31
C ILE A 120 7.35 -3.22 15.63
N VAL A 121 7.22 -2.17 16.42
CA VAL A 121 6.38 -2.18 17.62
C VAL A 121 4.95 -1.82 17.21
N THR A 122 4.08 -2.81 17.15
CA THR A 122 2.67 -2.64 16.77
C THR A 122 1.73 -2.46 17.96
N LEU A 123 2.19 -2.73 19.16
CA LEU A 123 1.43 -2.52 20.41
C LEU A 123 2.08 -1.39 21.20
N ILE A 124 1.37 -0.28 21.35
CA ILE A 124 1.86 0.90 22.08
C ILE A 124 1.03 1.07 23.36
N GLU A 125 1.69 1.05 24.50
CA GLU A 125 1.09 1.43 25.77
C GLU A 125 0.92 2.96 25.85
N LEU A 126 -0.32 3.41 25.98
CA LEU A 126 -0.65 4.83 26.21
C LEU A 126 -0.71 5.15 27.70
N THR A 127 -1.31 4.25 28.47
CA THR A 127 -1.39 4.26 29.94
C THR A 127 -1.28 2.83 30.45
N PRO A 128 -1.12 2.61 31.79
CA PRO A 128 -1.12 1.26 32.35
C PRO A 128 -2.38 0.42 32.05
N GLU A 129 -3.48 1.08 31.69
CA GLU A 129 -4.77 0.44 31.45
C GLU A 129 -5.18 0.45 29.97
N ILE A 130 -4.54 1.28 29.14
CA ILE A 130 -4.92 1.51 27.76
C ILE A 130 -3.71 1.31 26.84
N SER A 131 -3.86 0.41 25.88
CA SER A 131 -2.89 0.20 24.80
C SER A 131 -3.57 0.31 23.43
N VAL A 132 -2.83 0.70 22.41
CA VAL A 132 -3.30 0.68 21.02
C VAL A 132 -2.54 -0.35 20.22
N GLN A 133 -3.29 -1.15 19.45
CA GLN A 133 -2.73 -2.03 18.43
C GLN A 133 -2.69 -1.29 17.11
N LEU A 134 -1.49 -1.20 16.53
CA LEU A 134 -1.28 -0.56 15.24
C LEU A 134 -1.21 -1.59 14.10
N LYS A 135 -1.56 -1.12 12.90
CA LYS A 135 -1.45 -1.85 11.64
C LYS A 135 -0.98 -0.93 10.53
N TRP A 136 -0.43 -1.48 9.48
CA TRP A 136 -0.21 -0.75 8.24
C TRP A 136 -1.54 -0.43 7.56
N PRO A 137 -1.72 0.80 7.06
CA PRO A 137 -2.95 1.16 6.32
C PRO A 137 -3.00 0.35 5.02
N THR A 138 -4.20 -0.06 4.65
CA THR A 138 -4.42 -0.73 3.38
C THR A 138 -4.43 0.26 2.23
N TYR A 139 -4.25 -0.22 1.00
CA TYR A 139 -4.36 0.63 -0.18
C TYR A 139 -5.74 1.31 -0.29
N SER A 140 -6.80 0.64 0.18
CA SER A 140 -8.15 1.21 0.18
C SER A 140 -8.35 2.29 1.25
N ASP A 141 -7.65 2.21 2.38
CA ASP A 141 -7.66 3.25 3.40
C ASP A 141 -7.06 4.55 2.85
N LEU A 142 -5.92 4.44 2.14
CA LEU A 142 -5.25 5.59 1.56
C LEU A 142 -5.97 6.13 0.31
N GLY A 143 -6.58 5.27 -0.50
CA GLY A 143 -7.37 5.68 -1.66
C GLY A 143 -8.64 6.47 -1.31
N ASN A 144 -9.02 6.54 -0.04
CA ASN A 144 -10.14 7.33 0.46
C ASN A 144 -9.72 8.62 1.18
N LEU A 145 -8.42 8.88 1.31
CA LEU A 145 -7.92 10.14 1.86
C LEU A 145 -8.09 11.27 0.83
N ASP A 146 -8.44 12.44 1.34
CA ASP A 146 -8.48 13.65 0.50
C ASP A 146 -7.06 14.15 0.24
N MET A 147 -6.51 13.78 -0.92
CA MET A 147 -5.18 14.19 -1.38
C MET A 147 -5.22 15.39 -2.32
N SER A 148 -6.32 16.16 -2.34
CA SER A 148 -6.47 17.33 -3.20
C SER A 148 -5.45 18.43 -2.85
N GLU A 149 -5.00 19.16 -3.87
CA GLU A 149 -4.19 20.36 -3.69
C GLU A 149 -4.97 21.40 -2.87
N GLY A 150 -4.48 21.70 -1.66
CA GLY A 150 -5.11 22.62 -0.71
C GLY A 150 -5.77 21.95 0.50
N ALA A 151 -5.84 20.63 0.56
CA ALA A 151 -6.22 19.93 1.78
C ALA A 151 -5.21 20.20 2.92
N SER A 152 -5.71 20.40 4.14
CA SER A 152 -4.86 20.66 5.30
C SER A 152 -3.95 19.45 5.58
N GLN A 153 -2.63 19.66 5.56
CA GLN A 153 -1.64 18.63 5.91
C GLN A 153 -1.90 18.04 7.30
N VAL A 154 -2.31 18.88 8.25
CA VAL A 154 -2.66 18.44 9.61
C VAL A 154 -3.82 17.44 9.54
N LYS A 155 -4.91 17.77 8.82
CA LYS A 155 -6.05 16.89 8.67
C LYS A 155 -5.67 15.56 8.02
N GLN A 156 -4.85 15.60 6.97
CA GLN A 156 -4.35 14.38 6.31
C GLN A 156 -3.54 13.51 7.26
N THR A 157 -2.67 14.12 8.10
CA THR A 157 -1.87 13.39 9.10
C THR A 157 -2.77 12.69 10.11
N PHE A 158 -3.78 13.38 10.65
CA PHE A 158 -4.73 12.78 11.60
C PHE A 158 -5.55 11.66 10.97
N GLU A 159 -6.03 11.86 9.74
CA GLU A 159 -6.75 10.81 9.00
C GLU A 159 -5.84 9.61 8.70
N MET A 160 -4.58 9.80 8.34
CA MET A 160 -3.61 8.73 8.15
C MET A 160 -3.40 7.93 9.44
N ILE A 161 -3.15 8.62 10.55
CA ILE A 161 -2.96 8.01 11.87
C ILE A 161 -4.20 7.20 12.26
N SER A 162 -5.41 7.73 12.02
CA SER A 162 -6.65 7.00 12.29
C SER A 162 -6.76 5.66 11.56
N LYS A 163 -6.18 5.55 10.36
CA LYS A 163 -6.14 4.31 9.57
C LYS A 163 -5.08 3.32 10.05
N CYS A 164 -4.06 3.82 10.75
CA CYS A 164 -3.02 2.98 11.33
C CYS A 164 -3.40 2.37 12.68
N ILE A 165 -4.43 2.87 13.37
CA ILE A 165 -4.92 2.26 14.61
C ILE A 165 -5.92 1.16 14.25
N ASP A 166 -5.60 -0.08 14.62
CA ASP A 166 -6.49 -1.23 14.43
C ASP A 166 -7.52 -1.34 15.55
N SER A 167 -7.05 -1.30 16.78
CA SER A 167 -7.91 -1.44 17.96
C SER A 167 -7.30 -0.77 19.19
N VAL A 168 -8.17 -0.39 20.13
CA VAL A 168 -7.82 0.07 21.47
C VAL A 168 -8.09 -1.08 22.43
N LEU A 169 -7.13 -1.36 23.31
CA LEU A 169 -7.20 -2.38 24.34
C LEU A 169 -7.35 -1.70 25.70
N THR A 170 -8.41 -2.03 26.44
CA THR A 170 -8.68 -1.52 27.78
C THR A 170 -9.01 -2.67 28.71
N GLY A 171 -8.10 -3.04 29.62
CA GLY A 171 -8.27 -4.21 30.44
C GLY A 171 -8.47 -5.48 29.60
N ASP A 172 -9.64 -6.12 29.73
CA ASP A 172 -9.99 -7.33 28.97
C ASP A 172 -10.77 -7.05 27.67
N GLU A 173 -11.04 -5.77 27.37
CA GLU A 173 -11.83 -5.37 26.20
C GLU A 173 -10.93 -4.93 25.04
N ARG A 174 -11.33 -5.33 23.84
CA ARG A 174 -10.72 -4.89 22.58
C ARG A 174 -11.77 -4.16 21.72
N ILE A 175 -11.57 -2.88 21.53
CA ILE A 175 -12.44 -2.01 20.73
C ILE A 175 -11.81 -1.84 19.35
N SER A 176 -12.49 -2.32 18.32
CA SER A 176 -12.01 -2.19 16.93
C SER A 176 -12.35 -0.80 16.39
N MET A 177 -11.33 -0.05 15.95
CA MET A 177 -11.52 1.29 15.38
C MET A 177 -12.33 1.31 14.08
N LYS A 178 -12.44 0.15 13.41
CA LYS A 178 -13.24 0.02 12.19
C LYS A 178 -14.74 0.02 12.47
N ASP A 179 -15.15 -0.40 13.65
CA ASP A 179 -16.56 -0.53 14.04
C ASP A 179 -17.09 0.73 14.72
N GLU A 180 -16.20 1.69 15.04
CA GLU A 180 -16.54 2.94 15.70
C GLU A 180 -16.82 4.07 14.70
N PRO A 181 -17.73 5.02 15.06
CA PRO A 181 -17.97 6.22 14.26
C PRO A 181 -16.69 7.04 14.06
N LYS A 182 -16.54 7.63 12.86
CA LYS A 182 -15.35 8.45 12.53
C LYS A 182 -15.12 9.59 13.53
N GLU A 183 -16.19 10.18 14.05
CA GLU A 183 -16.15 11.26 15.05
C GLU A 183 -15.52 10.78 16.35
N GLU A 184 -15.92 9.62 16.88
CA GLU A 184 -15.37 9.04 18.11
C GLU A 184 -13.90 8.64 17.95
N VAL A 185 -13.53 8.13 16.78
CA VAL A 185 -12.12 7.83 16.45
C VAL A 185 -11.27 9.11 16.48
N MET A 186 -11.78 10.20 15.91
CA MET A 186 -11.06 11.48 15.90
C MET A 186 -10.97 12.08 17.30
N ASP A 187 -12.05 12.06 18.07
CA ASP A 187 -12.07 12.52 19.47
C ASP A 187 -11.06 11.74 20.32
N PHE A 188 -10.95 10.43 20.12
CA PHE A 188 -9.95 9.60 20.79
C PHE A 188 -8.52 10.07 20.44
N ILE A 189 -8.22 10.29 19.16
CA ILE A 189 -6.89 10.74 18.72
C ILE A 189 -6.58 12.14 19.27
N GLU A 190 -7.54 13.05 19.28
CA GLU A 190 -7.40 14.42 19.81
C GLU A 190 -7.23 14.44 21.34
N SER A 191 -7.67 13.40 22.04
CA SER A 191 -7.49 13.26 23.50
C SER A 191 -6.08 12.80 23.91
N LEU A 192 -5.25 12.33 22.94
CA LEU A 192 -3.90 11.88 23.22
C LEU A 192 -2.98 13.05 23.63
N THR A 193 -2.05 12.78 24.52
CA THR A 193 -0.95 13.72 24.79
C THR A 193 0.00 13.76 23.59
N SER A 194 0.79 14.82 23.47
CA SER A 194 1.79 14.93 22.39
C SER A 194 2.76 13.74 22.37
N GLU A 195 3.21 13.27 23.56
CA GLU A 195 4.10 12.11 23.66
C GLU A 195 3.44 10.81 23.15
N GLN A 196 2.17 10.60 23.48
CA GLN A 196 1.43 9.43 23.01
C GLN A 196 1.19 9.48 21.49
N PHE A 197 0.85 10.64 20.98
CA PHE A 197 0.67 10.87 19.55
C PHE A 197 1.98 10.68 18.76
N ASP A 198 3.10 11.16 19.29
CA ASP A 198 4.42 11.01 18.68
C ASP A 198 4.82 9.53 18.56
N LYS A 199 4.53 8.69 19.56
CA LYS A 199 4.78 7.23 19.48
C LYS A 199 4.02 6.57 18.31
N ILE A 200 2.78 6.99 18.06
CA ILE A 200 2.00 6.47 16.94
C ILE A 200 2.55 7.01 15.62
N ARG A 201 2.95 8.30 15.58
CA ARG A 201 3.56 8.91 14.40
C ARG A 201 4.87 8.22 14.02
N GLU A 202 5.73 7.88 14.98
CA GLU A 202 6.96 7.13 14.75
C GLU A 202 6.71 5.78 14.04
N PHE A 203 5.62 5.10 14.38
CA PHE A 203 5.23 3.88 13.67
C PHE A 203 4.87 4.19 12.20
N VAL A 204 4.11 5.26 11.95
CA VAL A 204 3.72 5.65 10.58
C VAL A 204 4.94 6.04 9.75
N GLU A 205 5.92 6.73 10.35
CA GLU A 205 7.17 7.14 9.69
C GLU A 205 8.09 5.96 9.35
N GLN A 206 7.90 4.79 9.98
CA GLN A 206 8.63 3.55 9.66
C GLN A 206 8.04 2.79 8.47
N MET A 207 6.94 3.25 7.89
CA MET A 207 6.33 2.60 6.73
C MET A 207 7.31 2.61 5.54
N PRO A 208 7.59 1.44 4.94
CA PRO A 208 8.57 1.30 3.87
C PRO A 208 8.17 2.01 2.56
#